data_7c95c44cdf6d58ccc1a01d527c058f57
#
_entry.id   7c95c44cdf6d58ccc1a01d527c058f57
#
_cell.length_a   1.000
_cell.length_b   1.000
_cell.length_c   1.000
_cell.angle_alpha   90.00
_cell.angle_beta   90.00
_cell.angle_gamma   90.00
#
_symmetry.space_group_name_H-M   'P 1'
#
loop_
_entity.id
_entity.type
_entity.pdbx_description
1 polymer ?
#
loop_
_entity_poly.entity_id
_entity_poly.type
_entity_poly.pdbx_seq_one_letter_code
_entity_poly.pdbx_strand_id
1 'polypeptide(L)'
;MTTLRLILGDQLDPNHPWFAEVHADTSYVLMEVRQETDYTLHHAQKILAIFAAMRRFGERLRDAGHRVHYLEIDDPRNRQAIPANLDLLAESLGARRIEYLLPDEWRLDQQLRAYAAASAIPVAAVDTGHFYTTRDALREAMGAGRPWVMDRFYRAMRVRHRILLDADGAPAGGRWNYDADNRQAWSGQPPEPADWRPRHDHRELWARIEAAGVHSFGKPSADDLRWPVDRDEALACLDRFIRDALPWFGQFQDAMHTSAPRLFHSMLSFALNVKMLDPREVVARAEAAYRAGAVPLAAAEGFIRQILGWREFVRGVYWARMPDYARSNGFGHRRALPDWFWNGNTRMACMSHALQQSLDHAHAHHIQRLMVIGNFALLAGLDPQAVHAWYLGVYIDAFEWVEMPNTLGMSQYADGGAMATKPYVSSAAYLHRMSDYCRGCAYDHRARTGDGACPFNALYWDFFDRHRDALRHNHRLAMVYRQLARFDEEALQALRAQAARLRDGLASL
;
A
#
# COMPACT_ATOMS: atom_id res chain seq x y z
N MET A 1 34.74 -13.63 -16.32
CA MET A 1 33.52 -13.88 -17.13
C MET A 1 32.52 -12.80 -16.83
N THR A 2 32.00 -12.10 -17.82
CA THR A 2 31.09 -10.97 -17.58
C THR A 2 29.74 -11.44 -17.04
N THR A 3 29.39 -10.96 -15.84
CA THR A 3 28.09 -11.16 -15.19
C THR A 3 27.25 -9.91 -15.33
N LEU A 4 26.00 -10.06 -15.79
CA LEU A 4 25.02 -9.01 -15.89
C LEU A 4 24.02 -9.13 -14.74
N ARG A 5 23.84 -8.07 -13.92
CA ARG A 5 22.95 -8.03 -12.75
C ARG A 5 21.79 -7.07 -13.00
N LEU A 6 20.57 -7.59 -13.10
CA LEU A 6 19.37 -6.78 -13.22
C LEU A 6 18.91 -6.22 -11.88
N ILE A 7 18.62 -4.94 -11.84
CA ILE A 7 17.99 -4.23 -10.71
C ILE A 7 16.67 -3.63 -11.21
N LEU A 8 15.56 -3.99 -10.55
CA LEU A 8 14.23 -3.44 -10.84
C LEU A 8 14.01 -2.12 -10.12
N GLY A 9 12.99 -1.36 -10.54
CA GLY A 9 12.69 -0.04 -9.99
C GLY A 9 12.26 -0.02 -8.52
N ASP A 10 11.91 -1.17 -7.96
CA ASP A 10 11.59 -1.35 -6.54
C ASP A 10 12.74 -2.01 -5.73
N GLN A 11 13.98 -2.09 -6.26
CA GLN A 11 15.11 -2.79 -5.66
C GLN A 11 16.31 -1.85 -5.39
N LEU A 12 16.03 -0.66 -4.86
CA LEU A 12 17.01 0.44 -4.74
C LEU A 12 17.68 0.47 -3.35
N ASP A 13 18.15 -0.68 -2.86
CA ASP A 13 18.90 -0.79 -1.61
C ASP A 13 20.41 -0.69 -1.84
N PRO A 14 21.06 0.43 -1.47
CA PRO A 14 22.51 0.59 -1.67
C PRO A 14 23.34 -0.28 -0.73
N ASN A 15 22.75 -0.89 0.29
CA ASN A 15 23.44 -1.74 1.25
C ASN A 15 23.33 -3.24 0.88
N HIS A 16 22.71 -3.57 -0.26
CA HIS A 16 22.64 -4.96 -0.70
C HIS A 16 24.05 -5.53 -0.92
N PRO A 17 24.34 -6.79 -0.54
CA PRO A 17 25.68 -7.40 -0.67
C PRO A 17 26.28 -7.36 -2.08
N TRP A 18 25.48 -7.20 -3.11
CA TRP A 18 25.97 -7.01 -4.47
C TRP A 18 26.88 -5.78 -4.66
N PHE A 19 26.70 -4.77 -3.81
CA PHE A 19 27.39 -3.47 -3.92
C PHE A 19 28.51 -3.33 -2.87
N ALA A 20 28.78 -4.37 -2.07
CA ALA A 20 29.82 -4.31 -1.05
C ALA A 20 31.23 -4.15 -1.64
N GLU A 21 31.46 -4.75 -2.82
CA GLU A 21 32.74 -4.72 -3.52
C GLU A 21 32.55 -4.46 -5.01
N VAL A 22 33.51 -3.72 -5.62
CA VAL A 22 33.53 -3.46 -7.05
C VAL A 22 34.20 -4.64 -7.78
N HIS A 23 33.47 -5.27 -8.68
CA HIS A 23 33.97 -6.37 -9.49
C HIS A 23 34.13 -5.97 -10.96
N ALA A 24 35.33 -6.10 -11.50
CA ALA A 24 35.64 -5.69 -12.86
C ALA A 24 34.90 -6.50 -13.96
N ASP A 25 34.40 -7.68 -13.62
CA ASP A 25 33.65 -8.55 -14.53
C ASP A 25 32.12 -8.54 -14.28
N THR A 26 31.63 -7.60 -13.47
CA THR A 26 30.23 -7.45 -13.18
C THR A 26 29.70 -6.10 -13.71
N SER A 27 28.56 -6.14 -14.39
CA SER A 27 27.81 -4.97 -14.85
C SER A 27 26.40 -5.00 -14.28
N TYR A 28 25.91 -3.86 -13.81
CA TYR A 28 24.55 -3.68 -13.31
C TYR A 28 23.67 -3.04 -14.38
N VAL A 29 22.42 -3.43 -14.44
CA VAL A 29 21.45 -2.93 -15.41
C VAL A 29 20.25 -2.38 -14.69
N LEU A 30 19.91 -1.12 -15.00
CA LEU A 30 18.61 -0.51 -14.70
C LEU A 30 17.97 -0.06 -16.01
N MET A 31 16.64 -0.12 -16.08
CA MET A 31 15.93 0.28 -17.29
C MET A 31 14.54 0.85 -17.00
N GLU A 32 14.24 1.99 -17.60
CA GLU A 32 12.90 2.58 -17.64
C GLU A 32 12.17 1.99 -18.85
N VAL A 33 11.11 1.23 -18.64
CA VAL A 33 10.44 0.50 -19.73
C VAL A 33 8.92 0.67 -19.70
N ARG A 34 8.32 0.75 -20.89
CA ARG A 34 6.86 0.82 -21.07
C ARG A 34 6.15 -0.40 -20.51
N GLN A 35 6.79 -1.54 -20.50
CA GLN A 35 6.28 -2.74 -19.83
C GLN A 35 5.84 -2.45 -18.40
N GLU A 36 6.57 -1.61 -17.65
CA GLU A 36 6.30 -1.33 -16.23
C GLU A 36 5.43 -0.08 -16.03
N THR A 37 5.25 0.76 -17.04
CA THR A 37 4.35 1.91 -16.96
C THR A 37 2.96 1.64 -17.51
N ASP A 38 2.81 0.62 -18.39
CA ASP A 38 1.60 0.41 -19.21
C ASP A 38 0.73 -0.77 -18.74
N TYR A 39 1.17 -1.62 -17.80
CA TYR A 39 0.38 -2.77 -17.35
C TYR A 39 -0.85 -2.36 -16.51
N THR A 40 -0.83 -1.19 -15.92
CA THR A 40 -1.97 -0.49 -15.34
C THR A 40 -1.78 1.02 -15.54
N LEU A 41 -2.86 1.79 -15.44
CA LEU A 41 -2.76 3.25 -15.55
C LEU A 41 -2.24 3.81 -14.22
N HIS A 42 -1.02 4.36 -14.23
CA HIS A 42 -0.36 4.87 -13.03
C HIS A 42 -0.51 6.38 -12.86
N HIS A 43 -0.48 6.81 -11.62
CA HIS A 43 -0.39 8.22 -11.24
C HIS A 43 0.94 8.82 -11.71
N ALA A 44 0.90 10.03 -12.26
CA ALA A 44 2.08 10.73 -12.79
C ALA A 44 3.24 10.84 -11.77
N GLN A 45 2.94 11.22 -10.51
CA GLN A 45 3.96 11.28 -9.45
C GLN A 45 4.61 9.92 -9.16
N LYS A 46 3.87 8.80 -9.29
CA LYS A 46 4.44 7.46 -9.05
C LYS A 46 5.49 7.12 -10.11
N ILE A 47 5.19 7.34 -11.39
CA ILE A 47 6.14 7.11 -12.48
C ILE A 47 7.37 8.01 -12.30
N LEU A 48 7.13 9.30 -12.07
CA LEU A 48 8.20 10.29 -11.90
C LEU A 48 9.11 9.96 -10.72
N ALA A 49 8.55 9.64 -9.56
CA ALA A 49 9.33 9.32 -8.36
C ALA A 49 10.16 8.05 -8.51
N ILE A 50 9.59 6.99 -9.12
CA ILE A 50 10.32 5.73 -9.36
C ILE A 50 11.48 5.98 -10.33
N PHE A 51 11.26 6.68 -11.45
CA PHE A 51 12.33 6.96 -12.42
C PHE A 51 13.40 7.88 -11.84
N ALA A 52 13.01 8.93 -11.08
CA ALA A 52 13.97 9.80 -10.40
C ALA A 52 14.84 9.00 -9.41
N ALA A 53 14.22 8.13 -8.62
CA ALA A 53 14.93 7.27 -7.67
C ALA A 53 15.85 6.25 -8.36
N MET A 54 15.41 5.64 -9.47
CA MET A 54 16.24 4.72 -10.26
C MET A 54 17.46 5.43 -10.85
N ARG A 55 17.29 6.63 -11.40
CA ARG A 55 18.40 7.45 -11.95
C ARG A 55 19.41 7.78 -10.86
N ARG A 56 18.91 8.30 -9.74
CA ARG A 56 19.76 8.64 -8.58
C ARG A 56 20.51 7.43 -8.04
N PHE A 57 19.86 6.27 -7.99
CA PHE A 57 20.50 5.01 -7.58
C PHE A 57 21.58 4.55 -8.57
N GLY A 58 21.32 4.64 -9.88
CA GLY A 58 22.30 4.33 -10.91
C GLY A 58 23.53 5.25 -10.87
N GLU A 59 23.34 6.55 -10.60
CA GLU A 59 24.43 7.52 -10.38
C GLU A 59 25.26 7.12 -9.15
N ARG A 60 24.62 6.88 -8.01
CA ARG A 60 25.30 6.45 -6.78
C ARG A 60 26.16 5.20 -6.98
N LEU A 61 25.68 4.22 -7.73
CA LEU A 61 26.47 3.02 -8.04
C LEU A 61 27.68 3.34 -8.92
N ARG A 62 27.54 4.24 -9.92
CA ARG A 62 28.68 4.67 -10.74
C ARG A 62 29.73 5.44 -9.93
N ASP A 63 29.28 6.33 -9.06
CA ASP A 63 30.15 7.10 -8.15
C ASP A 63 30.91 6.18 -7.19
N ALA A 64 30.32 5.06 -6.79
CA ALA A 64 30.97 4.00 -6.03
C ALA A 64 31.92 3.11 -6.86
N GLY A 65 32.04 3.35 -8.17
CA GLY A 65 32.96 2.63 -9.08
C GLY A 65 32.35 1.41 -9.77
N HIS A 66 31.05 1.14 -9.61
CA HIS A 66 30.38 0.03 -10.29
C HIS A 66 30.12 0.35 -11.78
N ARG A 67 30.16 -0.67 -12.63
CA ARG A 67 29.75 -0.54 -14.03
C ARG A 67 28.23 -0.60 -14.13
N VAL A 68 27.58 0.49 -14.51
CA VAL A 68 26.13 0.60 -14.61
C VAL A 68 25.71 0.94 -16.04
N HIS A 69 24.92 0.07 -16.64
CA HIS A 69 24.19 0.31 -17.89
C HIS A 69 22.77 0.73 -17.54
N TYR A 70 22.44 1.96 -17.88
CA TYR A 70 21.12 2.53 -17.64
C TYR A 70 20.44 2.80 -18.96
N LEU A 71 19.25 2.23 -19.18
CA LEU A 71 18.42 2.49 -20.34
C LEU A 71 17.29 3.43 -19.93
N GLU A 72 17.38 4.67 -20.36
CA GLU A 72 16.33 5.66 -20.13
C GLU A 72 15.10 5.38 -21.00
N ILE A 73 13.94 5.93 -20.63
CA ILE A 73 12.66 5.65 -21.31
C ILE A 73 12.69 6.01 -22.81
N ASP A 74 13.43 7.05 -23.16
CA ASP A 74 13.60 7.59 -24.51
C ASP A 74 14.91 7.19 -25.18
N ASP A 75 15.72 6.30 -24.58
CA ASP A 75 16.94 5.77 -25.22
C ASP A 75 16.53 4.97 -26.49
N PRO A 76 17.05 5.29 -27.67
CA PRO A 76 16.69 4.58 -28.93
C PRO A 76 17.06 3.10 -28.91
N ARG A 77 17.96 2.65 -28.04
CA ARG A 77 18.31 1.24 -27.85
C ARG A 77 17.31 0.51 -26.95
N ASN A 78 16.52 1.24 -26.16
CA ASN A 78 15.59 0.64 -25.22
C ASN A 78 14.44 -0.09 -25.95
N ARG A 79 14.36 -1.40 -25.75
CA ARG A 79 13.34 -2.27 -26.36
C ARG A 79 12.01 -2.24 -25.61
N GLN A 80 11.88 -1.41 -24.59
CA GLN A 80 10.67 -1.20 -23.79
C GLN A 80 10.12 -2.46 -23.08
N ALA A 81 10.95 -3.51 -22.96
CA ALA A 81 10.63 -4.76 -22.27
C ALA A 81 11.88 -5.34 -21.61
N ILE A 82 11.73 -5.84 -20.38
CA ILE A 82 12.86 -6.35 -19.57
C ILE A 82 13.60 -7.49 -20.27
N PRO A 83 12.94 -8.58 -20.74
CA PRO A 83 13.65 -9.66 -21.42
C PRO A 83 14.42 -9.21 -22.65
N ALA A 84 13.79 -8.39 -23.52
CA ALA A 84 14.40 -7.93 -24.75
C ALA A 84 15.62 -7.03 -24.51
N ASN A 85 15.59 -6.20 -23.46
CA ASN A 85 16.74 -5.39 -23.04
C ASN A 85 17.85 -6.24 -22.42
N LEU A 86 17.52 -7.30 -21.69
CA LEU A 86 18.50 -8.23 -21.14
C LEU A 86 19.25 -8.95 -22.28
N ASP A 87 18.55 -9.42 -23.32
CA ASP A 87 19.16 -10.06 -24.50
C ASP A 87 20.09 -9.08 -25.23
N LEU A 88 19.62 -7.86 -25.51
CA LEU A 88 20.41 -6.81 -26.13
C LEU A 88 21.72 -6.53 -25.38
N LEU A 89 21.62 -6.38 -24.06
CA LEU A 89 22.78 -6.05 -23.23
C LEU A 89 23.69 -7.27 -23.02
N ALA A 90 23.14 -8.46 -22.87
CA ALA A 90 23.92 -9.68 -22.76
C ALA A 90 24.77 -9.92 -24.02
N GLU A 91 24.21 -9.74 -25.19
CA GLU A 91 24.93 -9.83 -26.46
C GLU A 91 26.01 -8.75 -26.59
N SER A 92 25.64 -7.47 -26.39
CA SER A 92 26.56 -6.34 -26.57
C SER A 92 27.73 -6.33 -25.61
N LEU A 93 27.56 -6.86 -24.40
CA LEU A 93 28.59 -6.93 -23.36
C LEU A 93 29.31 -8.28 -23.29
N GLY A 94 28.91 -9.24 -24.12
CA GLY A 94 29.46 -10.60 -24.09
C GLY A 94 29.22 -11.30 -22.73
N ALA A 95 28.05 -11.06 -22.12
CA ALA A 95 27.73 -11.65 -20.82
C ALA A 95 27.67 -13.18 -20.91
N ARG A 96 28.20 -13.82 -19.89
CA ARG A 96 28.21 -15.28 -19.75
C ARG A 96 27.27 -15.79 -18.66
N ARG A 97 26.71 -14.87 -17.87
CA ARG A 97 25.77 -15.12 -16.79
C ARG A 97 24.88 -13.90 -16.57
N ILE A 98 23.64 -14.13 -16.25
CA ILE A 98 22.70 -13.11 -15.78
C ILE A 98 22.29 -13.45 -14.34
N GLU A 99 22.23 -12.46 -13.49
CA GLU A 99 21.65 -12.55 -12.15
C GLU A 99 20.57 -11.49 -11.98
N TYR A 100 19.50 -11.81 -11.28
CA TYR A 100 18.46 -10.85 -10.91
C TYR A 100 18.04 -11.03 -9.47
N LEU A 101 17.63 -9.92 -8.82
CA LEU A 101 17.00 -9.98 -7.52
C LEU A 101 15.55 -10.46 -7.68
N LEU A 102 15.11 -11.34 -6.77
CA LEU A 102 13.75 -11.89 -6.79
C LEU A 102 12.72 -10.74 -6.79
N PRO A 103 11.86 -10.63 -7.82
CA PRO A 103 10.79 -9.62 -7.85
C PRO A 103 9.79 -9.84 -6.73
N ASP A 104 9.18 -8.80 -6.20
CA ASP A 104 8.11 -8.94 -5.23
C ASP A 104 6.72 -9.10 -5.86
N GLU A 105 6.62 -8.98 -7.18
CA GLU A 105 5.38 -9.17 -7.95
C GLU A 105 5.35 -10.49 -8.70
N TRP A 106 4.20 -11.17 -8.67
CA TRP A 106 3.99 -12.46 -9.33
C TRP A 106 4.22 -12.38 -10.84
N ARG A 107 3.70 -11.35 -11.48
CA ARG A 107 3.83 -11.11 -12.92
C ARG A 107 5.31 -11.10 -13.36
N LEU A 108 6.13 -10.32 -12.68
CA LEU A 108 7.56 -10.22 -12.96
C LEU A 108 8.32 -11.49 -12.58
N ASP A 109 7.96 -12.13 -11.46
CA ASP A 109 8.58 -13.40 -11.04
C ASP A 109 8.35 -14.49 -12.10
N GLN A 110 7.12 -14.63 -12.62
CA GLN A 110 6.84 -15.60 -13.69
C GLN A 110 7.54 -15.24 -14.99
N GLN A 111 7.60 -13.97 -15.38
CA GLN A 111 8.30 -13.53 -16.57
C GLN A 111 9.80 -13.83 -16.51
N LEU A 112 10.47 -13.50 -15.38
CA LEU A 112 11.91 -13.76 -15.25
C LEU A 112 12.23 -15.24 -15.10
N ARG A 113 11.34 -16.04 -14.49
CA ARG A 113 11.47 -17.52 -14.50
C ARG A 113 11.36 -18.09 -15.91
N ALA A 114 10.39 -17.64 -16.69
CA ALA A 114 10.24 -18.06 -18.09
C ALA A 114 11.45 -17.65 -18.92
N TYR A 115 11.94 -16.41 -18.73
CA TYR A 115 13.17 -15.92 -19.36
C TYR A 115 14.38 -16.81 -18.99
N ALA A 116 14.56 -17.14 -17.72
CA ALA A 116 15.65 -17.98 -17.26
C ALA A 116 15.61 -19.40 -17.85
N ALA A 117 14.42 -19.96 -18.03
CA ALA A 117 14.23 -21.27 -18.63
C ALA A 117 14.52 -21.30 -20.14
N ALA A 118 14.34 -20.16 -20.83
CA ALA A 118 14.55 -20.03 -22.29
C ALA A 118 15.94 -19.50 -22.66
N SER A 119 16.67 -18.92 -21.72
CA SER A 119 17.97 -18.27 -21.97
C SER A 119 19.06 -19.27 -22.37
N ALA A 120 19.88 -18.89 -23.34
CA ALA A 120 21.06 -19.65 -23.78
C ALA A 120 22.23 -19.57 -22.78
N ILE A 121 22.24 -18.61 -21.88
CA ILE A 121 23.25 -18.44 -20.83
C ILE A 121 22.62 -18.64 -19.44
N PRO A 122 23.39 -19.08 -18.42
CA PRO A 122 22.88 -19.28 -17.09
C PRO A 122 22.23 -18.01 -16.51
N VAL A 123 21.01 -18.13 -15.98
CA VAL A 123 20.29 -17.06 -15.31
C VAL A 123 19.97 -17.53 -13.88
N ALA A 124 20.31 -16.73 -12.87
CA ALA A 124 20.10 -17.06 -11.46
C ALA A 124 19.35 -15.96 -10.71
N ALA A 125 18.42 -16.37 -9.86
CA ALA A 125 17.72 -15.49 -8.95
C ALA A 125 18.45 -15.41 -7.60
N VAL A 126 18.50 -14.22 -7.00
CA VAL A 126 19.08 -13.94 -5.68
C VAL A 126 18.02 -13.25 -4.81
N ASP A 127 17.90 -13.63 -3.55
CA ASP A 127 16.97 -12.96 -2.63
C ASP A 127 17.43 -11.53 -2.34
N THR A 128 16.49 -10.60 -2.23
CA THR A 128 16.78 -9.20 -1.87
C THR A 128 17.25 -9.04 -0.43
N GLY A 129 16.97 -10.01 0.45
CA GLY A 129 17.24 -9.90 1.88
C GLY A 129 16.45 -8.84 2.64
N HIS A 130 15.57 -8.11 1.95
CA HIS A 130 14.88 -6.92 2.47
C HIS A 130 13.82 -7.23 3.53
N PHE A 131 13.13 -8.35 3.43
CA PHE A 131 12.04 -8.71 4.34
C PHE A 131 12.53 -9.47 5.58
N TYR A 132 11.75 -9.43 6.65
CA TYR A 132 11.99 -10.24 7.84
C TYR A 132 11.77 -11.75 7.58
N THR A 133 10.96 -12.08 6.58
CA THR A 133 10.53 -13.45 6.28
C THR A 133 10.77 -13.80 4.81
N THR A 134 10.95 -15.10 4.54
CA THR A 134 10.93 -15.64 3.19
C THR A 134 9.50 -15.61 2.62
N ARG A 135 9.36 -15.83 1.30
CA ARG A 135 8.04 -15.89 0.65
C ARG A 135 7.11 -16.97 1.22
N ASP A 136 7.69 -18.08 1.68
CA ASP A 136 6.96 -19.26 2.19
C ASP A 136 6.73 -19.24 3.70
N ALA A 137 7.41 -18.37 4.43
CA ALA A 137 7.45 -18.38 5.90
C ALA A 137 6.05 -18.31 6.55
N LEU A 138 5.10 -17.55 5.98
CA LEU A 138 3.74 -17.49 6.53
C LEU A 138 3.02 -18.82 6.38
N ARG A 139 3.11 -19.46 5.21
CA ARG A 139 2.49 -20.76 4.93
C ARG A 139 3.07 -21.83 5.87
N GLU A 140 4.37 -21.82 6.08
CA GLU A 140 5.07 -22.74 7.00
C GLU A 140 4.66 -22.49 8.47
N ALA A 141 4.64 -21.22 8.91
CA ALA A 141 4.33 -20.86 10.30
C ALA A 141 2.88 -21.11 10.69
N MET A 142 1.94 -20.89 9.77
CA MET A 142 0.51 -20.98 10.05
C MET A 142 -0.10 -22.34 9.74
N GLY A 143 0.57 -23.15 8.93
CA GLY A 143 0.13 -24.50 8.55
C GLY A 143 -1.14 -24.54 7.70
N ALA A 144 -1.45 -25.71 7.18
CA ALA A 144 -2.70 -25.94 6.45
C ALA A 144 -3.88 -26.15 7.43
N GLY A 145 -5.05 -25.62 7.09
CA GLY A 145 -6.30 -25.92 7.79
C GLY A 145 -6.65 -25.03 8.99
N ARG A 146 -5.89 -23.99 9.30
CA ARG A 146 -6.24 -22.99 10.32
C ARG A 146 -6.41 -21.61 9.69
N PRO A 147 -7.36 -20.78 10.16
CA PRO A 147 -7.44 -19.40 9.74
C PRO A 147 -6.13 -18.67 10.06
N TRP A 148 -5.60 -17.94 9.10
CA TRP A 148 -4.44 -17.10 9.31
C TRP A 148 -4.87 -15.83 10.03
N VAL A 149 -4.25 -15.52 11.15
CA VAL A 149 -4.57 -14.36 11.98
C VAL A 149 -3.30 -13.55 12.20
N MET A 150 -3.30 -12.32 11.72
CA MET A 150 -2.16 -11.42 11.76
C MET A 150 -1.62 -11.24 13.20
N ASP A 151 -2.48 -11.05 14.19
CA ASP A 151 -2.06 -10.86 15.59
C ASP A 151 -1.23 -12.04 16.12
N ARG A 152 -1.58 -13.29 15.76
CA ARG A 152 -0.80 -14.47 16.13
C ARG A 152 0.56 -14.49 15.44
N PHE A 153 0.58 -14.17 14.15
CA PHE A 153 1.81 -14.06 13.38
C PHE A 153 2.73 -12.97 13.96
N TYR A 154 2.19 -11.79 14.22
CA TYR A 154 2.93 -10.66 14.79
C TYR A 154 3.57 -11.00 16.15
N ARG A 155 2.84 -11.68 17.06
CA ARG A 155 3.42 -12.14 18.33
C ARG A 155 4.60 -13.06 18.12
N ALA A 156 4.49 -14.03 17.20
CA ALA A 156 5.59 -14.93 16.87
C ALA A 156 6.80 -14.16 16.31
N MET A 157 6.57 -13.15 15.46
CA MET A 157 7.62 -12.29 14.93
C MET A 157 8.30 -11.46 16.02
N ARG A 158 7.55 -10.88 16.96
CA ARG A 158 8.13 -10.16 18.11
C ARG A 158 9.04 -11.05 18.95
N VAL A 159 8.61 -12.27 19.24
CA VAL A 159 9.41 -13.25 19.97
C VAL A 159 10.67 -13.64 19.19
N ARG A 160 10.50 -13.99 17.91
CA ARG A 160 11.62 -14.41 17.03
C ARG A 160 12.72 -13.35 16.92
N HIS A 161 12.32 -12.08 16.80
CA HIS A 161 13.25 -10.97 16.57
C HIS A 161 13.54 -10.15 17.85
N ARG A 162 13.01 -10.57 19.00
CA ARG A 162 13.18 -9.93 20.32
C ARG A 162 12.78 -8.46 20.34
N ILE A 163 11.68 -8.10 19.66
CA ILE A 163 11.20 -6.73 19.51
C ILE A 163 10.11 -6.43 20.54
N LEU A 164 10.24 -5.31 21.27
CA LEU A 164 9.34 -4.88 22.36
C LEU A 164 9.09 -5.97 23.41
N LEU A 165 10.14 -6.71 23.76
CA LEU A 165 10.12 -7.68 24.87
C LEU A 165 10.92 -7.14 26.06
N ASP A 166 10.49 -7.50 27.25
CA ASP A 166 11.23 -7.30 28.47
C ASP A 166 12.34 -8.34 28.64
N ALA A 167 13.18 -8.23 29.66
CA ALA A 167 14.34 -9.09 29.86
C ALA A 167 13.98 -10.58 30.04
N ASP A 168 12.80 -10.86 30.60
CA ASP A 168 12.25 -12.20 30.81
C ASP A 168 11.53 -12.76 29.55
N GLY A 169 11.48 -12.00 28.45
CA GLY A 169 10.81 -12.38 27.22
C GLY A 169 9.30 -12.09 27.20
N ALA A 170 8.76 -11.48 28.24
CA ALA A 170 7.38 -11.01 28.26
C ALA A 170 7.21 -9.79 27.32
N PRO A 171 5.97 -9.50 26.82
CA PRO A 171 5.75 -8.31 26.04
C PRO A 171 5.91 -7.05 26.89
N ALA A 172 6.62 -6.07 26.39
CA ALA A 172 6.80 -4.77 27.02
C ALA A 172 5.46 -4.19 27.46
N GLY A 173 5.37 -3.75 28.72
CA GLY A 173 4.14 -3.24 29.33
C GLY A 173 3.04 -4.30 29.57
N GLY A 174 3.37 -5.60 29.52
CA GLY A 174 2.49 -6.72 29.86
C GLY A 174 1.40 -7.06 28.84
N ARG A 175 1.33 -6.37 27.70
CA ARG A 175 0.32 -6.60 26.64
C ARG A 175 0.97 -6.77 25.27
N TRP A 176 0.38 -7.64 24.45
CA TRP A 176 0.83 -7.85 23.07
C TRP A 176 0.30 -6.82 22.08
N ASN A 177 -0.80 -6.14 22.39
CA ASN A 177 -1.53 -5.28 21.48
C ASN A 177 -2.08 -4.06 22.21
N TYR A 178 -1.83 -2.87 21.68
CA TYR A 178 -2.26 -1.57 22.21
C TYR A 178 -3.26 -0.85 21.30
N ASP A 179 -3.81 -1.53 20.28
CA ASP A 179 -4.71 -0.95 19.29
C ASP A 179 -5.96 -0.27 19.87
N ALA A 180 -6.47 -0.78 21.00
CA ALA A 180 -7.61 -0.17 21.69
C ALA A 180 -7.31 1.23 22.25
N ASP A 181 -6.03 1.51 22.56
CA ASP A 181 -5.58 2.79 23.10
C ASP A 181 -5.39 3.86 21.98
N ASN A 182 -5.40 3.44 20.72
CA ASN A 182 -4.97 4.18 19.54
C ASN A 182 -6.13 4.60 18.61
N ARG A 183 -7.29 5.00 19.13
CA ARG A 183 -8.51 5.27 18.34
C ARG A 183 -9.18 6.60 18.69
N GLN A 184 -8.39 7.66 18.82
CA GLN A 184 -8.91 8.97 19.15
C GLN A 184 -9.14 9.81 17.88
N ALA A 185 -10.21 10.61 17.89
CA ALA A 185 -10.40 11.64 16.89
C ALA A 185 -9.44 12.81 17.16
N TRP A 186 -8.95 13.44 16.10
CA TRP A 186 -8.12 14.62 16.23
C TRP A 186 -8.96 15.90 16.11
N SER A 187 -8.71 16.88 16.98
CA SER A 187 -9.45 18.13 17.06
C SER A 187 -8.59 19.39 16.84
N GLY A 188 -7.42 19.21 16.20
CA GLY A 188 -6.50 20.32 15.93
C GLY A 188 -5.32 20.40 16.89
N GLN A 189 -5.27 19.54 17.94
CA GLN A 189 -4.16 19.53 18.88
C GLN A 189 -3.65 18.09 19.14
N PRO A 190 -2.32 17.88 19.18
CA PRO A 190 -1.28 18.85 18.78
C PRO A 190 -1.39 19.16 17.27
N PRO A 191 -0.80 20.26 16.78
CA PRO A 191 -0.85 20.59 15.36
C PRO A 191 -0.14 19.50 14.52
N GLU A 192 -0.61 19.30 13.29
CA GLU A 192 0.10 18.45 12.32
C GLU A 192 1.53 18.98 12.16
N PRO A 193 2.56 18.12 12.23
CA PRO A 193 3.93 18.56 11.99
C PRO A 193 4.11 19.15 10.59
N ALA A 194 5.02 20.11 10.45
CA ALA A 194 5.37 20.65 9.14
C ALA A 194 5.82 19.53 8.19
N ASP A 195 5.57 19.70 6.90
CA ASP A 195 5.98 18.70 5.92
C ASP A 195 7.49 18.61 5.82
N TRP A 196 8.04 17.49 6.27
CA TRP A 196 9.49 17.22 6.31
C TRP A 196 10.03 16.51 5.07
N ARG A 197 9.15 16.21 4.10
CA ARG A 197 9.57 15.53 2.88
C ARG A 197 10.45 16.44 2.02
N PRO A 198 11.38 15.89 1.23
CA PRO A 198 12.23 16.65 0.33
C PRO A 198 11.40 17.40 -0.72
N ARG A 199 12.06 18.29 -1.45
CA ARG A 199 11.48 19.01 -2.60
C ARG A 199 12.42 18.86 -3.78
N HIS A 200 11.86 18.39 -4.90
CA HIS A 200 12.62 18.18 -6.13
C HIS A 200 11.97 18.87 -7.30
N ASP A 201 12.80 19.42 -8.18
CA ASP A 201 12.41 19.86 -9.52
C ASP A 201 12.84 18.78 -10.52
N HIS A 202 11.87 18.08 -11.08
CA HIS A 202 12.05 17.04 -12.09
C HIS A 202 11.29 17.34 -13.36
N ARG A 203 11.05 18.62 -13.71
CA ARG A 203 10.34 19.05 -14.93
C ARG A 203 10.97 18.51 -16.19
N GLU A 204 12.30 18.46 -16.25
CA GLU A 204 13.03 17.90 -17.41
C GLU A 204 12.75 16.39 -17.56
N LEU A 205 12.85 15.63 -16.47
CA LEU A 205 12.54 14.19 -16.50
C LEU A 205 11.08 13.96 -16.89
N TRP A 206 10.16 14.76 -16.36
CA TRP A 206 8.74 14.63 -16.68
C TRP A 206 8.47 14.90 -18.16
N ALA A 207 9.06 15.95 -18.73
CA ALA A 207 8.93 16.26 -20.16
C ALA A 207 9.43 15.09 -21.05
N ARG A 208 10.49 14.40 -20.64
CA ARG A 208 11.00 13.22 -21.36
C ARG A 208 10.05 12.02 -21.26
N ILE A 209 9.44 11.81 -20.09
CA ILE A 209 8.43 10.76 -19.86
C ILE A 209 7.21 11.00 -20.76
N GLU A 210 6.71 12.24 -20.82
CA GLU A 210 5.59 12.61 -21.69
C GLU A 210 5.95 12.46 -23.18
N ALA A 211 7.13 12.92 -23.59
CA ALA A 211 7.61 12.79 -24.97
C ALA A 211 7.75 11.32 -25.41
N ALA A 212 8.07 10.41 -24.48
CA ALA A 212 8.10 8.98 -24.74
C ALA A 212 6.69 8.35 -24.84
N GLY A 213 5.62 9.14 -24.69
CA GLY A 213 4.23 8.70 -24.83
C GLY A 213 3.73 7.85 -23.66
N VAL A 214 4.29 7.98 -22.47
CA VAL A 214 3.83 7.26 -21.27
C VAL A 214 2.48 7.84 -20.81
N HIS A 215 1.46 6.98 -20.72
CA HIS A 215 0.14 7.40 -20.25
C HIS A 215 0.09 7.40 -18.72
N SER A 216 -0.52 8.45 -18.17
CA SER A 216 -0.69 8.61 -16.72
C SER A 216 -1.92 9.45 -16.40
N PHE A 217 -2.25 9.56 -15.10
CA PHE A 217 -3.28 10.46 -14.59
C PHE A 217 -2.79 11.17 -13.33
N GLY A 218 -3.60 12.09 -12.82
CA GLY A 218 -3.24 12.90 -11.65
C GLY A 218 -2.21 13.99 -11.99
N LYS A 219 -1.83 14.78 -10.99
CA LYS A 219 -0.87 15.87 -11.15
C LYS A 219 0.56 15.34 -11.01
N PRO A 220 1.48 15.59 -11.94
CA PRO A 220 2.87 15.15 -11.82
C PRO A 220 3.61 15.85 -10.67
N SER A 221 3.24 17.11 -10.35
CA SER A 221 3.97 17.96 -9.38
C SER A 221 5.47 17.96 -9.64
N ALA A 222 5.87 18.04 -10.91
CA ALA A 222 7.24 17.86 -11.34
C ALA A 222 8.18 18.97 -10.87
N ASP A 223 7.65 20.16 -10.58
CA ASP A 223 8.36 21.31 -10.00
C ASP A 223 8.47 21.25 -8.46
N ASP A 224 7.72 20.39 -7.80
CA ASP A 224 7.70 20.23 -6.34
C ASP A 224 7.40 18.77 -5.94
N LEU A 225 8.11 17.81 -6.52
CA LEU A 225 7.98 16.40 -6.14
C LEU A 225 8.42 16.23 -4.69
N ARG A 226 7.53 15.65 -3.86
CA ARG A 226 7.72 15.56 -2.40
C ARG A 226 8.07 14.15 -1.89
N TRP A 227 8.56 13.28 -2.74
CA TRP A 227 8.93 11.92 -2.38
C TRP A 227 10.46 11.77 -2.34
N PRO A 228 11.03 11.06 -1.35
CA PRO A 228 12.46 10.81 -1.31
C PRO A 228 12.90 10.01 -2.54
N VAL A 229 14.03 10.39 -3.12
CA VAL A 229 14.59 9.73 -4.32
C VAL A 229 15.86 8.95 -4.01
N ASP A 230 16.37 9.03 -2.77
CA ASP A 230 17.48 8.22 -2.31
C ASP A 230 17.37 7.85 -0.82
N ARG A 231 18.31 7.00 -0.36
CA ARG A 231 18.34 6.52 1.02
C ARG A 231 18.61 7.63 2.03
N ASP A 232 19.44 8.61 1.71
CA ASP A 232 19.82 9.64 2.65
C ASP A 232 18.65 10.56 2.98
N GLU A 233 17.85 10.91 1.98
CA GLU A 233 16.57 11.60 2.14
C GLU A 233 15.53 10.76 2.89
N ALA A 234 15.46 9.47 2.58
CA ALA A 234 14.54 8.55 3.26
C ALA A 234 14.90 8.40 4.76
N LEU A 235 16.19 8.38 5.11
CA LEU A 235 16.65 8.39 6.50
C LEU A 235 16.34 9.72 7.19
N ALA A 236 16.51 10.84 6.53
CA ALA A 236 16.12 12.15 7.07
C ALA A 236 14.61 12.20 7.35
N CYS A 237 13.77 11.64 6.46
CA CYS A 237 12.34 11.52 6.70
C CYS A 237 12.03 10.62 7.91
N LEU A 238 12.72 9.49 8.07
CA LEU A 238 12.58 8.60 9.22
C LEU A 238 12.92 9.31 10.55
N ASP A 239 14.03 10.04 10.58
CA ASP A 239 14.45 10.77 11.78
C ASP A 239 13.44 11.86 12.17
N ARG A 240 12.89 12.57 11.17
CA ARG A 240 11.85 13.57 11.40
C ARG A 240 10.55 12.92 11.89
N PHE A 241 10.12 11.84 11.27
CA PHE A 241 8.95 11.09 11.71
C PHE A 241 9.06 10.63 13.17
N ILE A 242 10.19 10.00 13.54
CA ILE A 242 10.38 9.48 14.90
C ILE A 242 10.31 10.59 15.93
N ARG A 243 10.89 11.75 15.64
CA ARG A 243 10.95 12.88 16.56
C ARG A 243 9.62 13.64 16.64
N ASP A 244 9.02 13.94 15.49
CA ASP A 244 7.97 14.96 15.38
C ASP A 244 6.54 14.36 15.30
N ALA A 245 6.40 13.11 14.82
CA ALA A 245 5.10 12.51 14.58
C ALA A 245 4.84 11.20 15.33
N LEU A 246 5.83 10.32 15.47
CA LEU A 246 5.66 9.01 16.11
C LEU A 246 5.10 9.10 17.54
N PRO A 247 5.44 10.10 18.39
CA PRO A 247 4.83 10.22 19.72
C PRO A 247 3.30 10.33 19.71
N TRP A 248 2.73 10.85 18.62
CA TRP A 248 1.29 11.08 18.45
C TRP A 248 0.63 10.10 17.49
N PHE A 249 1.43 9.36 16.71
CA PHE A 249 0.94 8.42 15.69
C PHE A 249 -0.07 7.44 16.29
N GLY A 250 0.28 6.76 17.40
CA GLY A 250 -0.60 5.77 18.00
C GLY A 250 -1.98 6.35 18.29
N GLN A 251 -2.03 7.44 19.04
CA GLN A 251 -3.28 8.07 19.47
C GLN A 251 -4.20 8.44 18.31
N PHE A 252 -3.64 8.96 17.19
CA PHE A 252 -4.39 9.56 16.08
C PHE A 252 -4.28 8.78 14.77
N GLN A 253 -3.76 7.54 14.77
CA GLN A 253 -3.57 6.76 13.55
C GLN A 253 -4.86 6.54 12.73
N ASP A 254 -6.02 6.54 13.40
CA ASP A 254 -7.34 6.34 12.77
C ASP A 254 -8.08 7.67 12.50
N ALA A 255 -7.52 8.82 12.88
CA ALA A 255 -8.14 10.11 12.67
C ALA A 255 -8.03 10.57 11.21
N MET A 256 -9.02 11.37 10.78
CA MET A 256 -9.06 11.98 9.45
C MET A 256 -9.49 13.44 9.60
N HIS A 257 -8.90 14.36 8.82
CA HIS A 257 -9.26 15.78 8.89
C HIS A 257 -9.00 16.50 7.58
N THR A 258 -9.88 17.43 7.19
CA THR A 258 -9.79 18.15 5.92
C THR A 258 -8.54 19.03 5.80
N SER A 259 -8.06 19.61 6.91
CA SER A 259 -6.90 20.50 6.93
C SER A 259 -5.57 19.80 7.25
N ALA A 260 -5.57 18.49 7.50
CA ALA A 260 -4.39 17.74 7.94
C ALA A 260 -4.26 16.42 7.17
N PRO A 261 -3.77 16.47 5.91
CA PRO A 261 -3.78 15.32 5.00
C PRO A 261 -2.83 14.19 5.39
N ARG A 262 -1.84 14.46 6.24
CA ARG A 262 -0.84 13.48 6.68
C ARG A 262 -1.03 13.11 8.15
N LEU A 263 -1.57 14.04 8.97
CA LEU A 263 -1.60 13.92 10.42
C LEU A 263 -0.22 13.50 10.97
N PHE A 264 -0.16 12.36 11.64
CA PHE A 264 1.07 11.84 12.23
C PHE A 264 1.58 10.58 11.52
N HIS A 265 1.13 10.33 10.27
CA HIS A 265 1.60 9.20 9.47
C HIS A 265 3.03 9.40 8.97
N SER A 266 3.77 8.29 8.85
CA SER A 266 5.22 8.32 8.62
C SER A 266 5.64 8.79 7.24
N MET A 267 4.82 8.61 6.22
CA MET A 267 5.14 8.83 4.81
C MET A 267 6.35 8.00 4.29
N LEU A 268 6.67 6.88 4.97
CA LEU A 268 7.85 6.04 4.66
C LEU A 268 7.53 4.85 3.76
N SER A 269 6.26 4.60 3.47
CA SER A 269 5.82 3.39 2.73
C SER A 269 6.46 3.29 1.33
N PHE A 270 6.59 4.40 0.59
CA PHE A 270 7.30 4.43 -0.68
C PHE A 270 8.76 4.01 -0.53
N ALA A 271 9.51 4.67 0.37
CA ALA A 271 10.92 4.38 0.60
C ALA A 271 11.18 2.94 1.08
N LEU A 272 10.25 2.37 1.89
CA LEU A 272 10.30 0.96 2.29
C LEU A 272 10.03 0.02 1.11
N ASN A 273 9.08 0.36 0.24
CA ASN A 273 8.66 -0.54 -0.84
C ASN A 273 9.64 -0.53 -2.02
N VAL A 274 10.33 0.60 -2.27
CA VAL A 274 11.44 0.64 -3.23
C VAL A 274 12.80 0.30 -2.60
N LYS A 275 12.81 -0.13 -1.33
CA LYS A 275 13.97 -0.64 -0.59
C LYS A 275 15.07 0.38 -0.27
N MET A 276 14.77 1.68 -0.29
CA MET A 276 15.68 2.72 0.23
C MET A 276 15.92 2.57 1.74
N LEU A 277 14.90 2.11 2.49
CA LEU A 277 14.96 1.84 3.92
C LEU A 277 14.80 0.34 4.20
N ASP A 278 15.66 -0.21 5.04
CA ASP A 278 15.47 -1.56 5.58
C ASP A 278 14.39 -1.54 6.68
N PRO A 279 13.38 -2.40 6.65
CA PRO A 279 12.35 -2.47 7.68
C PRO A 279 12.90 -2.81 9.06
N ARG A 280 14.04 -3.52 9.16
CA ARG A 280 14.71 -3.82 10.44
C ARG A 280 15.28 -2.56 11.07
N GLU A 281 15.89 -1.67 10.28
CA GLU A 281 16.40 -0.38 10.73
C GLU A 281 15.27 0.52 11.22
N VAL A 282 14.17 0.60 10.47
CA VAL A 282 13.01 1.43 10.84
C VAL A 282 12.39 0.95 12.15
N VAL A 283 12.21 -0.36 12.32
CA VAL A 283 11.68 -0.95 13.56
C VAL A 283 12.65 -0.73 14.73
N ALA A 284 13.96 -0.94 14.53
CA ALA A 284 14.96 -0.75 15.58
C ALA A 284 15.01 0.71 16.07
N ARG A 285 14.93 1.69 15.17
CA ARG A 285 14.91 3.11 15.53
C ARG A 285 13.63 3.49 16.28
N ALA A 286 12.47 2.96 15.89
CA ALA A 286 11.21 3.19 16.60
C ALA A 286 11.24 2.57 18.01
N GLU A 287 11.76 1.34 18.16
CA GLU A 287 11.95 0.71 19.47
C GLU A 287 12.95 1.47 20.34
N ALA A 288 14.07 1.93 19.78
CA ALA A 288 15.06 2.72 20.50
C ALA A 288 14.46 4.02 21.05
N ALA A 289 13.62 4.71 20.27
CA ALA A 289 12.93 5.92 20.72
C ALA A 289 11.97 5.63 21.89
N TYR A 290 11.26 4.51 21.86
CA TYR A 290 10.47 4.05 22.99
C TYR A 290 11.34 3.75 24.22
N ARG A 291 12.43 2.99 24.06
CA ARG A 291 13.35 2.64 25.15
C ARG A 291 14.00 3.87 25.78
N ALA A 292 14.24 4.91 25.01
CA ALA A 292 14.73 6.20 25.47
C ALA A 292 13.65 7.07 26.16
N GLY A 293 12.40 6.65 26.21
CA GLY A 293 11.29 7.40 26.80
C GLY A 293 10.77 8.56 25.92
N ALA A 294 11.23 8.68 24.67
CA ALA A 294 10.81 9.74 23.75
C ALA A 294 9.44 9.45 23.09
N VAL A 295 9.06 8.18 23.00
CA VAL A 295 7.83 7.73 22.34
C VAL A 295 7.03 6.83 23.28
N PRO A 296 5.71 7.04 23.44
CA PRO A 296 4.84 6.15 24.21
C PRO A 296 4.81 4.73 23.64
N LEU A 297 4.72 3.71 24.50
CA LEU A 297 4.67 2.31 24.08
C LEU A 297 3.54 2.02 23.08
N ALA A 298 2.35 2.56 23.32
CA ALA A 298 1.21 2.35 22.41
C ALA A 298 1.48 2.87 20.98
N ALA A 299 2.20 3.99 20.86
CA ALA A 299 2.57 4.56 19.57
C ALA A 299 3.69 3.72 18.88
N ALA A 300 4.73 3.36 19.63
CA ALA A 300 5.81 2.52 19.11
C ALA A 300 5.30 1.13 18.69
N GLU A 301 4.50 0.48 19.53
CA GLU A 301 3.91 -0.83 19.22
C GLU A 301 2.95 -0.73 18.02
N GLY A 302 2.10 0.29 17.99
CA GLY A 302 1.18 0.54 16.89
C GLY A 302 1.91 0.69 15.55
N PHE A 303 3.02 1.44 15.52
CA PHE A 303 3.85 1.63 14.32
C PHE A 303 4.62 0.35 13.93
N ILE A 304 5.31 -0.28 14.89
CA ILE A 304 6.08 -1.51 14.64
C ILE A 304 5.15 -2.63 14.13
N ARG A 305 3.90 -2.71 14.62
CA ARG A 305 2.92 -3.67 14.15
C ARG A 305 2.57 -3.50 12.67
N GLN A 306 2.62 -2.29 12.13
CA GLN A 306 2.39 -2.08 10.69
C GLN A 306 3.53 -2.69 9.84
N ILE A 307 4.77 -2.65 10.35
CA ILE A 307 5.96 -3.13 9.60
C ILE A 307 6.22 -4.61 9.86
N LEU A 308 6.44 -5.00 11.12
CA LEU A 308 6.77 -6.38 11.50
C LEU A 308 5.56 -7.32 11.41
N GLY A 309 4.35 -6.79 11.61
CA GLY A 309 3.10 -7.54 11.55
C GLY A 309 2.47 -7.49 10.16
N TRP A 310 1.79 -6.40 9.86
CA TRP A 310 0.97 -6.31 8.65
C TRP A 310 1.76 -6.43 7.35
N ARG A 311 2.86 -5.71 7.19
CA ARG A 311 3.66 -5.73 5.95
C ARG A 311 4.16 -7.14 5.62
N GLU A 312 4.69 -7.86 6.60
CA GLU A 312 5.17 -9.24 6.42
C GLU A 312 4.01 -10.23 6.22
N PHE A 313 2.92 -10.07 6.96
CA PHE A 313 1.72 -10.90 6.84
C PHE A 313 1.07 -10.77 5.47
N VAL A 314 0.89 -9.55 4.98
CA VAL A 314 0.33 -9.24 3.65
C VAL A 314 1.16 -9.91 2.55
N ARG A 315 2.49 -9.76 2.61
CA ARG A 315 3.40 -10.41 1.65
C ARG A 315 3.28 -11.94 1.69
N GLY A 316 3.18 -12.50 2.90
CA GLY A 316 3.00 -13.94 3.07
C GLY A 316 1.67 -14.44 2.49
N VAL A 317 0.56 -13.71 2.70
CA VAL A 317 -0.75 -14.02 2.10
C VAL A 317 -0.68 -13.96 0.58
N TYR A 318 -0.07 -12.91 0.03
CA TYR A 318 0.10 -12.74 -1.41
C TYR A 318 0.81 -13.97 -2.03
N TRP A 319 2.03 -14.28 -1.59
CA TRP A 319 2.80 -15.38 -2.17
C TRP A 319 2.17 -16.76 -1.94
N ALA A 320 1.48 -16.97 -0.82
CA ALA A 320 0.85 -18.25 -0.53
C ALA A 320 -0.41 -18.51 -1.36
N ARG A 321 -1.03 -17.47 -1.92
CA ARG A 321 -2.33 -17.58 -2.60
C ARG A 321 -2.32 -17.21 -4.08
N MET A 322 -1.25 -16.61 -4.59
CA MET A 322 -1.12 -16.35 -6.03
C MET A 322 -0.98 -17.65 -6.82
N PRO A 323 -1.47 -17.75 -8.08
CA PRO A 323 -2.14 -16.69 -8.85
C PRO A 323 -3.65 -16.55 -8.59
N ASP A 324 -4.29 -17.48 -7.89
CA ASP A 324 -5.74 -17.50 -7.73
C ASP A 324 -6.28 -16.31 -6.93
N TYR A 325 -5.46 -15.76 -6.04
CA TYR A 325 -5.83 -14.61 -5.21
C TYR A 325 -6.24 -13.39 -6.03
N ALA A 326 -5.60 -13.14 -7.15
CA ALA A 326 -5.91 -12.02 -8.04
C ALA A 326 -7.34 -12.04 -8.61
N ARG A 327 -8.02 -13.20 -8.58
CA ARG A 327 -9.40 -13.37 -9.07
C ARG A 327 -10.45 -13.42 -7.95
N SER A 328 -10.05 -13.15 -6.72
CA SER A 328 -10.93 -13.20 -5.56
C SER A 328 -12.09 -12.23 -5.67
N ASN A 329 -13.33 -12.72 -5.56
CA ASN A 329 -14.56 -11.94 -5.54
C ASN A 329 -15.69 -12.71 -4.82
N GLY A 330 -15.51 -12.95 -3.52
CA GLY A 330 -16.40 -13.80 -2.71
C GLY A 330 -17.85 -13.30 -2.60
N PHE A 331 -18.10 -12.00 -2.79
CA PHE A 331 -19.45 -11.43 -2.81
C PHE A 331 -20.05 -11.32 -4.21
N GLY A 332 -19.29 -11.59 -5.27
CA GLY A 332 -19.77 -11.50 -6.66
C GLY A 332 -20.06 -10.05 -7.08
N HIS A 333 -19.37 -9.07 -6.53
CA HIS A 333 -19.54 -7.66 -6.87
C HIS A 333 -19.02 -7.37 -8.27
N ARG A 334 -19.75 -6.58 -9.08
CA ARG A 334 -19.43 -6.37 -10.51
C ARG A 334 -19.72 -4.95 -11.02
N ARG A 335 -20.05 -4.00 -10.13
CA ARG A 335 -20.35 -2.63 -10.55
C ARG A 335 -19.04 -1.92 -10.90
N ALA A 336 -19.06 -1.17 -12.01
CA ALA A 336 -17.94 -0.34 -12.42
C ALA A 336 -17.69 0.78 -11.39
N LEU A 337 -16.45 1.28 -11.35
CA LEU A 337 -16.12 2.49 -10.61
C LEU A 337 -16.84 3.68 -11.28
N PRO A 338 -17.54 4.54 -10.52
CA PRO A 338 -18.10 5.77 -11.05
C PRO A 338 -16.99 6.73 -11.50
N ASP A 339 -17.27 7.58 -12.49
CA ASP A 339 -16.31 8.53 -13.06
C ASP A 339 -15.71 9.48 -12.01
N TRP A 340 -16.43 9.77 -10.95
CA TRP A 340 -15.92 10.61 -9.86
C TRP A 340 -14.78 9.97 -9.03
N PHE A 341 -14.46 8.69 -9.22
CA PHE A 341 -13.20 8.11 -8.71
C PHE A 341 -11.96 8.76 -9.37
N TRP A 342 -12.12 9.29 -10.58
CA TRP A 342 -11.04 9.87 -11.38
C TRP A 342 -10.93 11.40 -11.30
N ASN A 343 -11.90 12.06 -10.66
CA ASN A 343 -11.91 13.53 -10.57
C ASN A 343 -12.36 14.09 -9.22
N GLY A 344 -12.81 13.24 -8.28
CA GLY A 344 -13.26 13.64 -6.96
C GLY A 344 -14.63 14.35 -6.93
N ASN A 345 -15.35 14.47 -8.05
CA ASN A 345 -16.58 15.24 -8.18
C ASN A 345 -17.80 14.47 -7.65
N THR A 346 -17.93 14.38 -6.34
CA THR A 346 -19.08 13.78 -5.66
C THR A 346 -19.60 14.68 -4.55
N ARG A 347 -20.89 14.59 -4.26
CA ARG A 347 -21.53 15.34 -3.18
C ARG A 347 -21.20 14.80 -1.78
N MET A 348 -20.62 13.60 -1.69
CA MET A 348 -20.16 13.01 -0.44
C MET A 348 -18.84 13.67 -0.02
N ALA A 349 -18.84 14.61 0.92
CA ALA A 349 -17.65 15.37 1.31
C ALA A 349 -16.44 14.48 1.70
N CYS A 350 -16.67 13.37 2.42
CA CYS A 350 -15.62 12.43 2.78
C CYS A 350 -14.98 11.74 1.55
N MET A 351 -15.79 11.32 0.57
CA MET A 351 -15.32 10.71 -0.66
C MET A 351 -14.59 11.74 -1.52
N SER A 352 -15.20 12.90 -1.74
CA SER A 352 -14.60 13.99 -2.52
C SER A 352 -13.21 14.35 -1.98
N HIS A 353 -13.11 14.59 -0.67
CA HIS A 353 -11.84 14.95 -0.04
C HIS A 353 -10.77 13.82 -0.16
N ALA A 354 -11.14 12.57 0.16
CA ALA A 354 -10.20 11.46 0.12
C ALA A 354 -9.72 11.14 -1.32
N LEU A 355 -10.62 11.24 -2.30
CA LEU A 355 -10.28 11.05 -3.72
C LEU A 355 -9.42 12.20 -4.24
N GLN A 356 -9.80 13.46 -3.95
CA GLN A 356 -9.04 14.63 -4.38
C GLN A 356 -7.61 14.59 -3.82
N GLN A 357 -7.46 14.25 -2.52
CA GLN A 357 -6.15 14.08 -1.91
C GLN A 357 -5.33 12.98 -2.61
N SER A 358 -5.97 11.85 -2.97
CA SER A 358 -5.32 10.75 -3.68
C SER A 358 -4.83 11.19 -5.06
N LEU A 359 -5.65 11.95 -5.80
CA LEU A 359 -5.37 12.43 -7.15
C LEU A 359 -4.35 13.58 -7.19
N ASP A 360 -4.33 14.43 -6.15
CA ASP A 360 -3.39 15.54 -6.06
C ASP A 360 -1.99 15.11 -5.58
N HIS A 361 -1.92 14.10 -4.70
CA HIS A 361 -0.70 13.75 -3.98
C HIS A 361 -0.22 12.32 -4.18
N ALA A 362 -0.88 11.51 -5.01
CA ALA A 362 -0.65 10.08 -5.12
C ALA A 362 -0.69 9.36 -3.77
N HIS A 363 -1.40 9.94 -2.78
CA HIS A 363 -1.41 9.46 -1.40
C HIS A 363 -2.69 9.83 -0.66
N ALA A 364 -3.22 8.86 0.06
CA ALA A 364 -4.12 9.02 1.20
C ALA A 364 -3.63 8.07 2.30
N HIS A 365 -3.76 8.43 3.57
CA HIS A 365 -3.36 7.50 4.63
C HIS A 365 -4.31 6.30 4.72
N HIS A 366 -3.85 5.22 5.36
CA HIS A 366 -4.53 3.92 5.36
C HIS A 366 -6.02 3.99 5.71
N ILE A 367 -6.40 4.81 6.68
CA ILE A 367 -7.79 4.90 7.14
C ILE A 367 -8.70 5.57 6.08
N GLN A 368 -8.21 6.56 5.36
CA GLN A 368 -8.95 7.13 4.22
C GLN A 368 -9.15 6.07 3.12
N ARG A 369 -8.10 5.28 2.82
CA ARG A 369 -8.20 4.17 1.84
C ARG A 369 -9.19 3.10 2.32
N LEU A 370 -9.09 2.66 3.57
CA LEU A 370 -9.89 1.56 4.10
C LEU A 370 -11.32 1.99 4.44
N MET A 371 -11.47 3.03 5.28
CA MET A 371 -12.75 3.36 5.93
C MET A 371 -13.56 4.42 5.21
N VAL A 372 -13.01 5.06 4.18
CA VAL A 372 -13.74 5.99 3.31
C VAL A 372 -13.91 5.36 1.94
N ILE A 373 -12.86 5.31 1.12
CA ILE A 373 -12.93 4.85 -0.28
C ILE A 373 -13.30 3.38 -0.36
N GLY A 374 -12.56 2.52 0.33
CA GLY A 374 -12.77 1.07 0.33
C GLY A 374 -14.09 0.66 0.97
N ASN A 375 -14.48 1.30 2.06
CA ASN A 375 -15.77 1.10 2.71
C ASN A 375 -16.92 1.41 1.74
N PHE A 376 -16.89 2.57 1.06
CA PHE A 376 -17.89 2.90 0.05
C PHE A 376 -17.93 1.86 -1.06
N ALA A 377 -16.77 1.50 -1.62
CA ALA A 377 -16.66 0.56 -2.72
C ALA A 377 -17.30 -0.80 -2.37
N LEU A 378 -16.99 -1.34 -1.18
CA LEU A 378 -17.55 -2.59 -0.69
C LEU A 378 -19.07 -2.50 -0.47
N LEU A 379 -19.54 -1.44 0.18
CA LEU A 379 -20.97 -1.25 0.46
C LEU A 379 -21.79 -1.07 -0.83
N ALA A 380 -21.27 -0.32 -1.79
CA ALA A 380 -21.89 -0.09 -3.09
C ALA A 380 -21.85 -1.31 -4.02
N GLY A 381 -21.00 -2.30 -3.74
CA GLY A 381 -20.83 -3.50 -4.55
C GLY A 381 -20.02 -3.26 -5.83
N LEU A 382 -19.00 -2.40 -5.75
CA LEU A 382 -18.06 -2.16 -6.86
C LEU A 382 -17.21 -3.41 -7.10
N ASP A 383 -16.79 -3.61 -8.34
CA ASP A 383 -15.91 -4.73 -8.71
C ASP A 383 -14.56 -4.62 -7.98
N PRO A 384 -14.20 -5.62 -7.16
CA PRO A 384 -12.97 -5.59 -6.39
C PRO A 384 -11.72 -5.54 -7.25
N GLN A 385 -11.73 -6.09 -8.48
CA GLN A 385 -10.61 -6.00 -9.41
C GLN A 385 -10.47 -4.58 -9.95
N ALA A 386 -11.57 -3.88 -10.22
CA ALA A 386 -11.52 -2.47 -10.63
C ALA A 386 -11.02 -1.57 -9.49
N VAL A 387 -11.44 -1.84 -8.24
CA VAL A 387 -10.93 -1.14 -7.04
C VAL A 387 -9.43 -1.41 -6.86
N HIS A 388 -8.99 -2.66 -7.03
CA HIS A 388 -7.58 -3.04 -6.98
C HIS A 388 -6.76 -2.29 -8.04
N ALA A 389 -7.18 -2.31 -9.30
CA ALA A 389 -6.47 -1.63 -10.38
C ALA A 389 -6.36 -0.11 -10.14
N TRP A 390 -7.42 0.51 -9.62
CA TRP A 390 -7.41 1.93 -9.26
C TRP A 390 -6.43 2.22 -8.10
N TYR A 391 -6.43 1.40 -7.03
CA TYR A 391 -5.51 1.57 -5.90
C TYR A 391 -4.07 1.35 -6.31
N LEU A 392 -3.82 0.29 -7.11
CA LEU A 392 -2.49 0.00 -7.62
C LEU A 392 -1.96 1.16 -8.49
N GLY A 393 -2.82 1.77 -9.28
CA GLY A 393 -2.45 2.91 -10.11
C GLY A 393 -2.21 4.19 -9.31
N VAL A 394 -3.13 4.56 -8.40
CA VAL A 394 -3.17 5.90 -7.81
C VAL A 394 -2.11 6.12 -6.73
N TYR A 395 -1.80 5.12 -5.90
CA TYR A 395 -0.93 5.35 -4.75
C TYR A 395 0.53 5.12 -5.07
N ILE A 396 1.38 6.05 -4.65
CA ILE A 396 2.84 6.03 -4.82
C ILE A 396 3.49 4.77 -4.23
N ASP A 397 2.95 4.28 -3.13
CA ASP A 397 3.43 3.13 -2.36
C ASP A 397 2.75 1.81 -2.72
N ALA A 398 1.85 1.82 -3.72
CA ALA A 398 1.14 0.63 -4.15
C ALA A 398 2.03 -0.20 -5.10
N PHE A 399 2.49 -1.33 -4.61
CA PHE A 399 3.07 -2.44 -5.33
C PHE A 399 2.17 -3.66 -5.16
N GLU A 400 2.04 -4.52 -6.16
CA GLU A 400 1.01 -5.56 -6.20
C GLU A 400 1.01 -6.44 -4.93
N TRP A 401 2.19 -6.84 -4.44
CA TRP A 401 2.32 -7.70 -3.28
C TRP A 401 1.76 -7.10 -1.98
N VAL A 402 1.84 -5.78 -1.80
CA VAL A 402 1.34 -5.08 -0.61
C VAL A 402 -0.07 -4.54 -0.83
N GLU A 403 -0.38 -4.09 -2.04
CA GLU A 403 -1.66 -3.45 -2.34
C GLU A 403 -2.79 -4.49 -2.53
N MET A 404 -2.58 -5.54 -3.33
CA MET A 404 -3.62 -6.51 -3.67
C MET A 404 -4.26 -7.17 -2.43
N PRO A 405 -3.51 -7.71 -1.44
CA PRO A 405 -4.15 -8.27 -0.25
C PRO A 405 -4.79 -7.20 0.65
N ASN A 406 -4.26 -5.99 0.69
CA ASN A 406 -4.91 -4.89 1.41
C ASN A 406 -6.22 -4.49 0.75
N THR A 407 -6.31 -4.51 -0.57
CA THR A 407 -7.54 -4.17 -1.29
C THR A 407 -8.49 -5.35 -1.38
N LEU A 408 -8.12 -6.44 -2.05
CA LEU A 408 -9.03 -7.59 -2.22
C LEU A 408 -9.40 -8.25 -0.89
N GLY A 409 -8.42 -8.40 0.02
CA GLY A 409 -8.62 -9.07 1.30
C GLY A 409 -9.18 -8.15 2.39
N MET A 410 -8.43 -7.12 2.78
CA MET A 410 -8.81 -6.28 3.92
C MET A 410 -9.96 -5.34 3.57
N SER A 411 -9.86 -4.58 2.48
CA SER A 411 -10.84 -3.56 2.10
C SER A 411 -12.13 -4.16 1.54
N GLN A 412 -12.03 -5.04 0.54
CA GLN A 412 -13.18 -5.58 -0.19
C GLN A 412 -13.69 -6.93 0.34
N TYR A 413 -12.95 -7.56 1.28
CA TYR A 413 -13.29 -8.89 1.82
C TYR A 413 -13.58 -9.92 0.71
N ALA A 414 -12.99 -9.71 -0.46
CA ALA A 414 -13.25 -10.51 -1.66
C ALA A 414 -12.66 -11.93 -1.56
N ASP A 415 -11.68 -12.14 -0.66
CA ASP A 415 -11.02 -13.41 -0.41
C ASP A 415 -11.76 -14.32 0.60
N GLY A 416 -12.97 -13.94 1.02
CA GLY A 416 -13.77 -14.71 1.95
C GLY A 416 -13.24 -14.76 3.38
N GLY A 417 -12.38 -13.81 3.75
CA GLY A 417 -11.84 -13.69 5.11
C GLY A 417 -10.46 -14.34 5.31
N ALA A 418 -9.71 -14.57 4.25
CA ALA A 418 -8.34 -15.05 4.34
C ALA A 418 -7.40 -14.02 4.96
N MET A 419 -7.57 -12.74 4.60
CA MET A 419 -6.79 -11.62 5.09
C MET A 419 -7.38 -10.99 6.34
N ALA A 420 -8.69 -10.79 6.37
CA ALA A 420 -9.41 -10.09 7.44
C ALA A 420 -10.44 -11.00 8.11
N THR A 421 -10.55 -10.92 9.43
CA THR A 421 -11.49 -11.79 10.19
C THR A 421 -12.95 -11.36 10.11
N LYS A 422 -13.23 -10.18 9.54
CA LYS A 422 -14.56 -9.63 9.22
C LYS A 422 -14.43 -8.54 8.18
N PRO A 423 -15.50 -8.20 7.43
CA PRO A 423 -15.51 -7.02 6.58
C PRO A 423 -15.26 -5.74 7.41
N TYR A 424 -14.41 -4.84 6.88
CA TYR A 424 -14.17 -3.52 7.46
C TYR A 424 -15.14 -2.50 6.84
N VAL A 425 -16.38 -2.55 7.30
CA VAL A 425 -17.43 -1.63 6.87
C VAL A 425 -17.99 -0.83 8.04
N SER A 426 -18.42 0.38 7.75
CA SER A 426 -19.04 1.28 8.71
C SER A 426 -20.12 2.16 8.08
N SER A 427 -21.07 2.59 8.90
CA SER A 427 -22.01 3.66 8.56
C SER A 427 -21.38 5.04 8.72
N ALA A 428 -22.12 6.09 8.38
CA ALA A 428 -21.71 7.48 8.57
C ALA A 428 -21.36 7.84 10.03
N ALA A 429 -21.87 7.10 11.01
CA ALA A 429 -21.56 7.35 12.43
C ALA A 429 -20.06 7.21 12.75
N TYR A 430 -19.35 6.28 12.12
CA TYR A 430 -17.91 6.15 12.26
C TYR A 430 -17.18 7.33 11.62
N LEU A 431 -17.54 7.67 10.38
CA LEU A 431 -16.94 8.78 9.65
C LEU A 431 -17.12 10.10 10.40
N HIS A 432 -18.34 10.37 10.92
CA HIS A 432 -18.63 11.55 11.73
C HIS A 432 -17.79 11.61 13.02
N ARG A 433 -17.57 10.47 13.66
CA ARG A 433 -16.78 10.40 14.91
C ARG A 433 -15.29 10.62 14.68
N MET A 434 -14.74 10.08 13.58
CA MET A 434 -13.30 10.03 13.34
C MET A 434 -12.78 11.14 12.41
N SER A 435 -13.70 12.00 11.92
CA SER A 435 -13.34 13.09 11.02
C SER A 435 -14.22 14.31 11.18
N ASP A 436 -13.82 15.40 10.54
CA ASP A 436 -14.62 16.61 10.37
C ASP A 436 -15.46 16.61 9.06
N TYR A 437 -15.36 15.58 8.22
CA TYR A 437 -15.96 15.52 6.88
C TYR A 437 -17.47 15.75 6.84
N CYS A 438 -18.19 15.28 7.86
CA CYS A 438 -19.65 15.45 7.90
C CYS A 438 -20.08 16.90 8.18
N ARG A 439 -19.14 17.77 8.59
CA ARG A 439 -19.44 19.20 8.79
C ARG A 439 -19.56 19.88 7.43
N GLY A 440 -20.75 20.37 7.11
CA GLY A 440 -21.00 21.01 5.81
C GLY A 440 -21.17 20.03 4.63
N CYS A 441 -21.26 18.73 4.87
CA CYS A 441 -21.62 17.76 3.84
C CYS A 441 -23.05 17.98 3.33
N ALA A 442 -23.30 17.72 2.05
CA ALA A 442 -24.63 17.82 1.45
C ALA A 442 -25.62 16.77 2.02
N TYR A 443 -25.12 15.73 2.68
CA TYR A 443 -25.91 14.63 3.23
C TYR A 443 -25.93 14.66 4.77
N ASP A 444 -27.10 14.34 5.35
CA ASP A 444 -27.25 14.19 6.80
C ASP A 444 -26.72 12.81 7.24
N HIS A 445 -25.66 12.82 8.04
CA HIS A 445 -25.03 11.62 8.59
C HIS A 445 -25.91 10.82 9.57
N ARG A 446 -27.03 11.39 10.05
CA ARG A 446 -27.98 10.75 10.97
C ARG A 446 -29.12 10.07 10.24
N ALA A 447 -29.56 10.66 9.12
CA ALA A 447 -30.65 10.11 8.33
C ALA A 447 -30.24 8.77 7.65
N ARG A 448 -31.17 7.83 7.62
CA ARG A 448 -30.95 6.51 7.01
C ARG A 448 -31.58 6.38 5.63
N THR A 449 -32.66 7.08 5.40
CA THR A 449 -33.44 7.08 4.16
C THR A 449 -33.87 8.48 3.80
N GLY A 450 -34.28 8.71 2.56
CA GLY A 450 -34.63 10.02 2.00
C GLY A 450 -33.51 10.63 1.17
N ASP A 451 -33.81 11.67 0.39
CA ASP A 451 -32.89 12.25 -0.60
C ASP A 451 -31.65 12.92 0.02
N GLY A 452 -31.80 13.47 1.23
CA GLY A 452 -30.69 14.07 1.99
C GLY A 452 -29.96 13.09 2.89
N ALA A 453 -30.33 11.81 2.95
CA ALA A 453 -29.69 10.83 3.83
C ALA A 453 -28.30 10.45 3.33
N CYS A 454 -27.35 10.29 4.27
CA CYS A 454 -26.00 9.86 3.92
C CYS A 454 -26.00 8.47 3.27
N PRO A 455 -25.44 8.31 2.05
CA PRO A 455 -25.43 7.04 1.33
C PRO A 455 -24.85 5.87 2.15
N PHE A 456 -23.84 6.10 2.96
CA PHE A 456 -23.23 5.08 3.80
C PHE A 456 -24.22 4.40 4.75
N ASN A 457 -25.26 5.10 5.22
CA ASN A 457 -26.19 4.53 6.19
C ASN A 457 -27.09 3.45 5.60
N ALA A 458 -27.75 3.73 4.48
CA ALA A 458 -28.61 2.74 3.81
C ALA A 458 -27.77 1.57 3.25
N LEU A 459 -26.65 1.90 2.59
CA LEU A 459 -25.74 0.89 2.01
C LEU A 459 -25.14 -0.04 3.08
N TYR A 460 -24.84 0.46 4.28
CA TYR A 460 -24.32 -0.33 5.40
C TYR A 460 -25.31 -1.42 5.86
N TRP A 461 -26.56 -1.03 6.10
CA TRP A 461 -27.57 -1.99 6.56
C TRP A 461 -27.97 -2.98 5.48
N ASP A 462 -28.11 -2.50 4.25
CA ASP A 462 -28.38 -3.34 3.09
C ASP A 462 -27.24 -4.32 2.80
N PHE A 463 -25.96 -3.93 2.99
CA PHE A 463 -24.82 -4.83 2.84
C PHE A 463 -24.94 -6.04 3.76
N PHE A 464 -25.21 -5.85 5.04
CA PHE A 464 -25.37 -6.96 5.99
C PHE A 464 -26.62 -7.78 5.74
N ASP A 465 -27.67 -7.16 5.24
CA ASP A 465 -28.89 -7.89 4.88
C ASP A 465 -28.69 -8.74 3.61
N ARG A 466 -28.14 -8.17 2.55
CA ARG A 466 -27.83 -8.91 1.30
C ARG A 466 -26.85 -10.07 1.50
N HIS A 467 -25.87 -9.90 2.36
CA HIS A 467 -24.82 -10.90 2.61
C HIS A 467 -25.05 -11.68 3.90
N ARG A 468 -26.30 -11.74 4.37
CA ARG A 468 -26.68 -12.40 5.63
C ARG A 468 -26.21 -13.84 5.69
N ASP A 469 -26.42 -14.61 4.65
CA ASP A 469 -26.08 -16.04 4.65
C ASP A 469 -24.57 -16.28 4.75
N ALA A 470 -23.76 -15.46 4.11
CA ALA A 470 -22.30 -15.55 4.18
C ALA A 470 -21.71 -15.05 5.51
N LEU A 471 -22.38 -14.09 6.18
CA LEU A 471 -21.77 -13.34 7.28
C LEU A 471 -22.40 -13.61 8.66
N ARG A 472 -23.64 -14.08 8.76
CA ARG A 472 -24.38 -14.22 10.04
C ARG A 472 -23.71 -15.13 11.07
N HIS A 473 -22.92 -16.08 10.60
CA HIS A 473 -22.20 -17.02 11.49
C HIS A 473 -20.87 -16.47 12.02
N ASN A 474 -20.45 -15.31 11.57
CA ASN A 474 -19.26 -14.65 12.09
C ASN A 474 -19.54 -14.00 13.45
N HIS A 475 -19.00 -14.58 14.52
CA HIS A 475 -19.21 -14.11 15.90
C HIS A 475 -18.85 -12.63 16.11
N ARG A 476 -17.91 -12.08 15.33
CA ARG A 476 -17.50 -10.66 15.40
C ARG A 476 -18.58 -9.71 14.87
N LEU A 477 -19.57 -10.24 14.13
CA LEU A 477 -20.71 -9.51 13.56
C LEU A 477 -22.01 -9.70 14.34
N ALA A 478 -22.00 -10.46 15.44
CA ALA A 478 -23.19 -10.76 16.22
C ALA A 478 -23.96 -9.52 16.69
N MET A 479 -23.25 -8.42 17.03
CA MET A 479 -23.88 -7.16 17.44
C MET A 479 -24.64 -6.51 16.26
N VAL A 480 -24.06 -6.52 15.07
CA VAL A 480 -24.66 -5.94 13.87
C VAL A 480 -25.96 -6.67 13.52
N TYR A 481 -25.92 -8.01 13.51
CA TYR A 481 -27.12 -8.80 13.22
C TYR A 481 -28.19 -8.67 14.29
N ARG A 482 -27.83 -8.51 15.58
CA ARG A 482 -28.79 -8.17 16.64
C ARG A 482 -29.46 -6.81 16.41
N GLN A 483 -28.72 -5.82 15.90
CA GLN A 483 -29.29 -4.52 15.57
C GLN A 483 -30.16 -4.58 14.31
N LEU A 484 -29.70 -5.30 13.28
CA LEU A 484 -30.47 -5.50 12.05
C LEU A 484 -31.83 -6.19 12.32
N ALA A 485 -31.87 -7.13 13.26
CA ALA A 485 -33.10 -7.82 13.66
C ALA A 485 -34.10 -6.93 14.45
N ARG A 486 -33.74 -5.72 14.82
CA ARG A 486 -34.65 -4.76 15.48
C ARG A 486 -35.42 -3.86 14.50
N PHE A 487 -35.05 -3.89 13.22
CA PHE A 487 -35.82 -3.17 12.21
C PHE A 487 -37.10 -3.97 11.95
N ASP A 488 -38.24 -3.27 11.92
CA ASP A 488 -39.47 -3.83 11.36
C ASP A 488 -39.34 -3.98 9.84
N GLU A 489 -40.28 -4.69 9.23
CA GLU A 489 -40.22 -4.99 7.80
C GLU A 489 -40.36 -3.72 6.95
N GLU A 490 -41.12 -2.73 7.38
CA GLU A 490 -41.31 -1.46 6.66
C GLU A 490 -39.99 -0.66 6.63
N ALA A 491 -39.31 -0.51 7.77
CA ALA A 491 -38.03 0.15 7.86
C ALA A 491 -36.94 -0.57 7.06
N LEU A 492 -36.96 -1.92 7.07
CA LEU A 492 -36.00 -2.71 6.30
C LEU A 492 -36.25 -2.59 4.80
N GLN A 493 -37.51 -2.59 4.35
CA GLN A 493 -37.86 -2.34 2.95
C GLN A 493 -37.46 -0.94 2.51
N ALA A 494 -37.69 0.08 3.32
CA ALA A 494 -37.27 1.46 3.02
C ALA A 494 -35.75 1.55 2.86
N LEU A 495 -34.99 0.88 3.71
CA LEU A 495 -33.52 0.80 3.61
C LEU A 495 -33.06 0.08 2.33
N ARG A 496 -33.64 -1.05 2.00
CA ARG A 496 -33.35 -1.82 0.76
C ARG A 496 -33.65 -0.98 -0.50
N ALA A 497 -34.80 -0.34 -0.52
CA ALA A 497 -35.21 0.53 -1.63
C ALA A 497 -34.25 1.73 -1.80
N GLN A 498 -33.88 2.38 -0.68
CA GLN A 498 -32.89 3.46 -0.70
C GLN A 498 -31.54 2.97 -1.21
N ALA A 499 -31.04 1.87 -0.70
CA ALA A 499 -29.73 1.31 -1.12
C ALA A 499 -29.74 0.87 -2.59
N ALA A 500 -30.85 0.32 -3.09
CA ALA A 500 -31.01 0.00 -4.52
C ALA A 500 -30.90 1.26 -5.39
N ARG A 501 -31.68 2.33 -5.06
CA ARG A 501 -31.58 3.62 -5.78
C ARG A 501 -30.18 4.18 -5.79
N LEU A 502 -29.48 4.15 -4.64
CA LEU A 502 -28.09 4.62 -4.54
C LEU A 502 -27.13 3.81 -5.42
N ARG A 503 -27.27 2.48 -5.46
CA ARG A 503 -26.42 1.61 -6.31
C ARG A 503 -26.72 1.79 -7.80
N ASP A 504 -27.95 2.10 -8.17
CA ASP A 504 -28.33 2.30 -9.57
C ASP A 504 -27.99 3.72 -10.04
N GLY A 505 -27.95 4.68 -9.12
CA GLY A 505 -27.59 6.08 -9.37
C GLY A 505 -26.17 6.47 -8.94
N LEU A 506 -25.21 5.56 -8.89
CA LEU A 506 -23.84 5.84 -8.40
C LEU A 506 -23.17 7.05 -9.07
N ALA A 507 -23.41 7.24 -10.36
CA ALA A 507 -22.81 8.35 -11.12
C ALA A 507 -23.27 9.74 -10.65
N SER A 508 -24.40 9.84 -9.94
CA SER A 508 -25.00 11.10 -9.49
C SER A 508 -24.74 11.44 -8.00
N LEU A 509 -23.99 10.60 -7.28
CA LEU A 509 -23.68 10.81 -5.86
C LEU A 509 -22.57 11.89 -5.59
#